data_fb043846cd30b93de489cabeba5aa625
#
_entry.id   fb043846cd30b93de489cabeba5aa625
#
_cell.length_a   1.000
_cell.length_b   1.000
_cell.length_c   1.000
_cell.angle_alpha   90.00
_cell.angle_beta   90.00
_cell.angle_gamma   90.00
#
_symmetry.space_group_name_H-M   'P 1'
#
loop_
_entity.id
_entity.type
_entity.pdbx_description
1 polymer ?
#
loop_
_entity_poly.entity_id
_entity_poly.type
_entity_poly.pdbx_seq_one_letter_code
_entity_poly.pdbx_strand_id
1 'polypeptide(L)'
;MRAEGVRREAATALLVVAGVVVVVVSLLVGALWGVLAPTEQLLVTQPGRGTGLTGESAHQFDAVAIFVCFGAVTGLLSAVAAWRLLRPVRGPLLQLGLLTGSLIGAYAMAWCGETVAELRHPRADDPAVGSIVTLPTEVGTDLALLVQPLIASLVVLFLAALSTAEDLGTGYLGPFGHARPTPTWGAVPAYDDPGALDPARPVHPEARQTR
;
A
#
# COMPACT_ATOMS: atom_id res chain seq x y z
N MET A 1 -5.96 -25.30 15.78
CA MET A 1 -4.99 -25.52 14.69
C MET A 1 -5.59 -25.49 13.28
N ARG A 2 -6.62 -26.27 12.90
CA ARG A 2 -7.22 -26.22 11.55
C ARG A 2 -7.86 -24.88 11.17
N ALA A 3 -8.59 -24.23 12.08
CA ALA A 3 -9.27 -22.96 11.81
C ALA A 3 -8.29 -21.79 11.63
N GLU A 4 -7.12 -21.82 12.25
CA GLU A 4 -6.08 -20.79 12.08
C GLU A 4 -5.35 -20.94 10.73
N GLY A 5 -5.13 -22.19 10.27
CA GLY A 5 -4.56 -22.46 8.95
C GLY A 5 -5.44 -21.89 7.83
N VAL A 6 -6.73 -22.22 7.84
CA VAL A 6 -7.72 -21.74 6.85
C VAL A 6 -7.81 -20.20 6.82
N ARG A 7 -7.71 -19.54 7.98
CA ARG A 7 -7.73 -18.07 8.04
C ARG A 7 -6.47 -17.42 7.45
N ARG A 8 -5.31 -18.01 7.70
CA ARG A 8 -4.04 -17.51 7.12
C ARG A 8 -4.03 -17.67 5.61
N GLU A 9 -4.52 -18.78 5.10
CA GLU A 9 -4.67 -19.02 3.66
C GLU A 9 -5.63 -18.01 3.02
N ALA A 10 -6.78 -17.75 3.64
CA ALA A 10 -7.73 -16.76 3.16
C ALA A 10 -7.16 -15.34 3.19
N ALA A 11 -6.41 -14.97 4.24
CA ALA A 11 -5.78 -13.66 4.34
C ALA A 11 -4.68 -13.47 3.27
N THR A 12 -3.86 -14.49 3.04
CA THR A 12 -2.85 -14.46 1.97
C THR A 12 -3.49 -14.39 0.58
N ALA A 13 -4.55 -15.15 0.34
CA ALA A 13 -5.28 -15.10 -0.93
C ALA A 13 -5.87 -13.71 -1.20
N LEU A 14 -6.47 -13.07 -0.18
CA LEU A 14 -6.98 -11.71 -0.28
C LEU A 14 -5.89 -10.68 -0.59
N LEU A 15 -4.72 -10.80 0.05
CA LEU A 15 -3.58 -9.90 -0.22
C LEU A 15 -3.02 -10.10 -1.64
N VAL A 16 -2.92 -11.34 -2.10
CA VAL A 16 -2.49 -11.65 -3.47
C VAL A 16 -3.47 -11.09 -4.49
N VAL A 17 -4.78 -11.31 -4.32
CA VAL A 17 -5.81 -10.76 -5.20
C VAL A 17 -5.77 -9.24 -5.22
N ALA A 18 -5.64 -8.60 -4.06
CA ALA A 18 -5.50 -7.14 -3.99
C ALA A 18 -4.24 -6.64 -4.70
N GLY A 19 -3.11 -7.32 -4.54
CA GLY A 19 -1.87 -7.02 -5.25
C GLY A 19 -2.03 -7.13 -6.78
N VAL A 20 -2.67 -8.20 -7.26
CA VAL A 20 -2.97 -8.38 -8.69
C VAL A 20 -3.87 -7.26 -9.22
N VAL A 21 -4.91 -6.88 -8.48
CA VAL A 21 -5.78 -5.76 -8.87
C VAL A 21 -4.99 -4.46 -8.98
N VAL A 22 -4.11 -4.16 -8.01
CA VAL A 22 -3.24 -2.96 -8.07
C VAL A 22 -2.38 -2.99 -9.33
N VAL A 23 -1.75 -4.13 -9.66
CA VAL A 23 -0.92 -4.26 -10.86
C VAL A 23 -1.74 -4.07 -12.14
N VAL A 24 -2.93 -4.67 -12.24
CA VAL A 24 -3.81 -4.50 -13.40
C VAL A 24 -4.23 -3.04 -13.58
N VAL A 25 -4.63 -2.37 -12.51
CA VAL A 25 -4.97 -0.94 -12.55
C VAL A 25 -3.76 -0.12 -12.98
N SER A 26 -2.58 -0.42 -12.44
CA SER A 26 -1.33 0.26 -12.80
C SER A 26 -0.98 0.09 -14.28
N LEU A 27 -1.19 -1.10 -14.87
CA LEU A 27 -1.00 -1.32 -16.30
C LEU A 27 -1.93 -0.43 -17.14
N LEU A 28 -3.21 -0.33 -16.77
CA LEU A 28 -4.17 0.52 -17.48
C LEU A 28 -3.80 2.00 -17.39
N VAL A 29 -3.38 2.45 -16.21
CA VAL A 29 -2.91 3.82 -15.98
C VAL A 29 -1.61 4.09 -16.74
N GLY A 30 -0.71 3.11 -16.79
CA GLY A 30 0.51 3.18 -17.59
C GLY A 30 0.22 3.34 -19.09
N ALA A 31 -0.70 2.52 -19.62
CA ALA A 31 -1.13 2.65 -21.00
C ALA A 31 -1.71 4.05 -21.28
N LEU A 32 -2.53 4.58 -20.36
CA LEU A 32 -3.07 5.93 -20.46
C LEU A 32 -1.97 7.00 -20.45
N TRP A 33 -0.97 6.84 -19.58
CA TRP A 33 0.19 7.73 -19.54
C TRP A 33 0.97 7.69 -20.85
N GLY A 34 1.27 6.51 -21.42
CA GLY A 34 1.98 6.37 -22.68
C GLY A 34 1.24 6.99 -23.88
N VAL A 35 -0.10 7.18 -23.75
CA VAL A 35 -0.90 7.89 -24.75
C VAL A 35 -0.86 9.41 -24.56
N LEU A 36 -0.81 9.90 -23.32
CA LEU A 36 -0.96 11.30 -22.95
C LEU A 36 0.38 12.03 -22.78
N ALA A 37 1.46 11.29 -22.48
CA ALA A 37 2.76 11.88 -22.24
C ALA A 37 3.30 12.58 -23.51
N PRO A 38 3.87 13.79 -23.38
CA PRO A 38 4.46 14.50 -24.50
C PRO A 38 5.71 13.76 -24.99
N THR A 39 5.90 13.77 -26.31
CA THR A 39 7.08 13.18 -26.96
C THR A 39 8.21 14.21 -27.03
N GLU A 40 9.47 13.74 -27.03
CA GLU A 40 10.65 14.59 -27.20
C GLU A 40 11.08 14.67 -28.67
N GLN A 41 11.53 15.83 -29.09
CA GLN A 41 12.10 16.04 -30.42
C GLN A 41 13.59 16.30 -30.33
N LEU A 42 14.37 15.51 -31.06
CA LEU A 42 15.83 15.66 -31.13
C LEU A 42 16.27 16.00 -32.55
N LEU A 43 17.20 16.94 -32.65
CA LEU A 43 17.94 17.19 -33.89
C LEU A 43 19.12 16.23 -33.96
N VAL A 44 19.19 15.41 -34.97
CA VAL A 44 20.32 14.51 -35.24
C VAL A 44 21.54 15.31 -35.65
N THR A 45 22.53 15.40 -34.81
CA THR A 45 23.77 16.16 -35.07
C THR A 45 24.88 15.29 -35.62
N GLN A 46 24.88 14.01 -35.26
CA GLN A 46 25.84 13.00 -35.72
C GLN A 46 25.17 11.64 -35.75
N PRO A 47 25.71 10.64 -36.47
CA PRO A 47 25.17 9.28 -36.43
C PRO A 47 25.09 8.78 -34.99
N GLY A 48 23.88 8.40 -34.50
CA GLY A 48 23.64 7.93 -33.16
C GLY A 48 23.69 8.99 -32.05
N ARG A 49 23.79 10.29 -32.39
CA ARG A 49 23.75 11.41 -31.43
C ARG A 49 22.78 12.50 -31.87
N GLY A 50 21.88 12.86 -30.99
CA GLY A 50 20.96 14.00 -31.16
C GLY A 50 21.19 15.05 -30.08
N THR A 51 20.80 16.28 -30.35
CA THR A 51 20.72 17.37 -29.38
C THR A 51 19.25 17.78 -29.24
N GLY A 52 18.77 17.88 -27.98
CA GLY A 52 17.41 18.36 -27.71
C GLY A 52 17.21 19.77 -28.29
N LEU A 53 16.06 20.02 -28.86
CA LEU A 53 15.67 21.36 -29.27
C LEU A 53 15.45 22.24 -28.04
N THR A 54 15.52 23.55 -28.22
CA THR A 54 15.33 24.49 -27.11
C THR A 54 13.93 24.32 -26.52
N GLY A 55 13.82 23.94 -25.24
CA GLY A 55 12.55 23.69 -24.54
C GLY A 55 12.18 22.21 -24.34
N GLU A 56 12.87 21.26 -24.98
CA GLU A 56 12.56 19.82 -24.85
C GLU A 56 12.77 19.28 -23.44
N SER A 57 13.66 19.88 -22.63
CA SER A 57 13.79 19.53 -21.23
C SER A 57 12.52 19.78 -20.39
N ALA A 58 11.66 20.69 -20.83
CA ALA A 58 10.36 20.92 -20.21
C ALA A 58 9.40 19.76 -20.52
N HIS A 59 9.40 19.23 -21.73
CA HIS A 59 8.55 18.09 -22.12
C HIS A 59 8.92 16.81 -21.37
N GLN A 60 10.20 16.55 -21.15
CA GLN A 60 10.66 15.43 -20.33
C GLN A 60 10.19 15.59 -18.88
N PHE A 61 10.31 16.80 -18.33
CA PHE A 61 9.80 17.08 -16.99
C PHE A 61 8.29 16.89 -16.90
N ASP A 62 7.54 17.37 -17.88
CA ASP A 62 6.07 17.24 -17.92
C ASP A 62 5.65 15.77 -17.99
N ALA A 63 6.34 14.94 -18.78
CA ALA A 63 6.08 13.51 -18.87
C ALA A 63 6.28 12.80 -17.52
N VAL A 64 7.38 13.11 -16.83
CA VAL A 64 7.66 12.56 -15.48
C VAL A 64 6.66 13.08 -14.46
N ALA A 65 6.29 14.37 -14.52
CA ALA A 65 5.32 14.96 -13.61
C ALA A 65 3.93 14.31 -13.75
N ILE A 66 3.48 14.06 -14.97
CA ILE A 66 2.21 13.36 -15.25
C ILE A 66 2.29 11.92 -14.68
N PHE A 67 3.41 11.20 -14.88
CA PHE A 67 3.63 9.87 -14.34
C PHE A 67 3.54 9.87 -12.81
N VAL A 68 4.21 10.81 -12.15
CA VAL A 68 4.20 10.99 -10.69
C VAL A 68 2.78 11.27 -10.19
N CYS A 69 2.03 12.12 -10.86
CA CYS A 69 0.62 12.40 -10.51
C CYS A 69 -0.24 11.13 -10.62
N PHE A 70 -0.10 10.36 -11.69
CA PHE A 70 -0.83 9.10 -11.87
C PHE A 70 -0.43 8.06 -10.82
N GLY A 71 0.87 7.95 -10.51
CA GLY A 71 1.37 7.09 -9.44
C GLY A 71 0.81 7.48 -8.07
N ALA A 72 0.79 8.78 -7.76
CA ALA A 72 0.23 9.29 -6.51
C ALA A 72 -1.27 8.99 -6.38
N VAL A 73 -2.06 9.25 -7.42
CA VAL A 73 -3.50 8.96 -7.44
C VAL A 73 -3.75 7.45 -7.31
N THR A 74 -3.02 6.62 -8.05
CA THR A 74 -3.15 5.16 -8.00
C THR A 74 -2.76 4.62 -6.62
N GLY A 75 -1.69 5.13 -6.03
CA GLY A 75 -1.27 4.79 -4.67
C GLY A 75 -2.31 5.16 -3.61
N LEU A 76 -2.85 6.39 -3.69
CA LEU A 76 -3.93 6.86 -2.81
C LEU A 76 -5.18 5.96 -2.90
N LEU A 77 -5.67 5.73 -4.11
CA LEU A 77 -6.88 4.92 -4.32
C LEU A 77 -6.69 3.48 -3.89
N SER A 78 -5.52 2.89 -4.19
CA SER A 78 -5.16 1.53 -3.77
C SER A 78 -5.13 1.41 -2.25
N ALA A 79 -4.54 2.37 -1.55
CA ALA A 79 -4.47 2.41 -0.10
C ALA A 79 -5.84 2.52 0.56
N VAL A 80 -6.69 3.45 0.08
CA VAL A 80 -8.05 3.64 0.59
C VAL A 80 -8.91 2.41 0.32
N ALA A 81 -8.82 1.82 -0.87
CA ALA A 81 -9.54 0.59 -1.22
C ALA A 81 -9.08 -0.57 -0.34
N ALA A 82 -7.78 -0.79 -0.20
CA ALA A 82 -7.22 -1.83 0.66
C ALA A 82 -7.67 -1.64 2.12
N TRP A 83 -7.60 -0.42 2.65
CA TRP A 83 -8.07 -0.12 4.00
C TRP A 83 -9.54 -0.43 4.22
N ARG A 84 -10.39 -0.14 3.24
CA ARG A 84 -11.84 -0.38 3.34
C ARG A 84 -12.23 -1.84 3.14
N LEU A 85 -11.63 -2.49 2.17
CA LEU A 85 -12.01 -3.84 1.74
C LEU A 85 -11.32 -4.94 2.55
N LEU A 86 -10.07 -4.72 2.99
CA LEU A 86 -9.23 -5.71 3.64
C LEU A 86 -9.22 -5.55 5.16
N ARG A 87 -10.36 -5.23 5.76
CA ARG A 87 -10.50 -5.05 7.22
C ARG A 87 -9.88 -6.18 8.05
N PRO A 88 -10.08 -7.48 7.73
CA PRO A 88 -9.59 -8.57 8.58
C PRO A 88 -8.06 -8.75 8.55
N VAL A 89 -7.35 -8.12 7.60
CA VAL A 89 -5.88 -8.21 7.45
C VAL A 89 -5.18 -6.88 7.66
N ARG A 90 -5.86 -5.89 8.25
CA ARG A 90 -5.23 -4.61 8.61
C ARG A 90 -4.06 -4.84 9.57
N GLY A 91 -2.99 -4.09 9.38
CA GLY A 91 -1.78 -4.17 10.17
C GLY A 91 -0.53 -4.31 9.33
N PRO A 92 0.59 -4.82 9.88
CA PRO A 92 1.88 -4.91 9.19
C PRO A 92 1.83 -5.73 7.88
N LEU A 93 1.01 -6.78 7.83
CA LEU A 93 0.86 -7.61 6.63
C LEU A 93 0.20 -6.85 5.49
N LEU A 94 -0.84 -6.05 5.77
CA LEU A 94 -1.46 -5.19 4.77
C LEU A 94 -0.47 -4.16 4.26
N GLN A 95 0.32 -3.55 5.16
CA GLN A 95 1.32 -2.56 4.81
C GLN A 95 2.39 -3.14 3.88
N LEU A 96 2.94 -4.31 4.22
CA LEU A 96 3.94 -4.99 3.40
C LEU A 96 3.37 -5.44 2.05
N GLY A 97 2.15 -6.00 2.04
CA GLY A 97 1.47 -6.40 0.81
C GLY A 97 1.18 -5.21 -0.11
N LEU A 98 0.77 -4.08 0.46
CA LEU A 98 0.49 -2.87 -0.31
C LEU A 98 1.80 -2.23 -0.82
N LEU A 99 2.85 -2.20 -0.02
CA LEU A 99 4.17 -1.69 -0.42
C LEU A 99 4.72 -2.48 -1.61
N THR A 100 4.77 -3.81 -1.49
CA THR A 100 5.24 -4.68 -2.58
C THR A 100 4.34 -4.63 -3.80
N GLY A 101 3.04 -4.70 -3.62
CA GLY A 101 2.07 -4.62 -4.72
C GLY A 101 2.13 -3.28 -5.46
N SER A 102 2.29 -2.17 -4.74
CA SER A 102 2.42 -0.83 -5.34
C SER A 102 3.76 -0.64 -6.06
N LEU A 103 4.85 -1.22 -5.54
CA LEU A 103 6.15 -1.15 -6.20
C LEU A 103 6.14 -1.93 -7.52
N ILE A 104 5.61 -3.16 -7.52
CA ILE A 104 5.41 -3.96 -8.73
C ILE A 104 4.46 -3.24 -9.69
N GLY A 105 3.39 -2.62 -9.16
CA GLY A 105 2.44 -1.83 -9.93
C GLY A 105 3.08 -0.62 -10.60
N ALA A 106 3.93 0.13 -9.89
CA ALA A 106 4.64 1.28 -10.45
C ALA A 106 5.59 0.87 -11.59
N TYR A 107 6.31 -0.23 -11.40
CA TYR A 107 7.15 -0.79 -12.45
C TYR A 107 6.33 -1.24 -13.67
N ALA A 108 5.22 -1.94 -13.44
CA ALA A 108 4.30 -2.36 -14.49
C ALA A 108 3.68 -1.16 -15.23
N MET A 109 3.37 -0.07 -14.51
CA MET A 109 2.87 1.19 -15.07
C MET A 109 3.90 1.83 -16.00
N ALA A 110 5.16 1.92 -15.58
CA ALA A 110 6.24 2.47 -16.40
C ALA A 110 6.47 1.61 -17.64
N TRP A 111 6.67 0.31 -17.45
CA TRP A 111 6.91 -0.62 -18.57
C TRP A 111 5.78 -0.61 -19.60
N CYS A 112 4.53 -0.66 -19.17
CA CYS A 112 3.38 -0.62 -20.06
C CYS A 112 3.29 0.73 -20.78
N GLY A 113 3.51 1.83 -20.06
CA GLY A 113 3.45 3.17 -20.64
C GLY A 113 4.52 3.42 -21.68
N GLU A 114 5.76 3.05 -21.38
CA GLU A 114 6.89 3.14 -22.33
C GLU A 114 6.67 2.27 -23.57
N THR A 115 6.15 1.03 -23.37
CA THR A 115 5.81 0.14 -24.49
C THR A 115 4.73 0.77 -25.39
N VAL A 116 3.70 1.36 -24.80
CA VAL A 116 2.64 2.04 -25.58
C VAL A 116 3.19 3.29 -26.30
N ALA A 117 4.05 4.07 -25.63
CA ALA A 117 4.70 5.23 -26.24
C ALA A 117 5.58 4.82 -27.44
N GLU A 118 6.34 3.75 -27.31
CA GLU A 118 7.20 3.22 -28.36
C GLU A 118 6.39 2.64 -29.54
N LEU A 119 5.28 1.96 -29.28
CA LEU A 119 4.37 1.47 -30.35
C LEU A 119 3.73 2.62 -31.13
N ARG A 120 3.50 3.75 -30.51
CA ARG A 120 2.91 4.95 -31.16
C ARG A 120 3.94 5.80 -31.89
N HIS A 121 5.15 5.88 -31.35
CA HIS A 121 6.25 6.68 -31.89
C HIS A 121 7.51 5.82 -31.93
N PRO A 122 7.57 4.86 -32.90
CA PRO A 122 8.72 3.98 -33.02
C PRO A 122 9.98 4.79 -33.30
N ARG A 123 11.08 4.36 -32.71
CA ARG A 123 12.41 4.97 -32.96
C ARG A 123 12.78 4.79 -34.42
N ALA A 124 13.26 5.85 -35.06
CA ALA A 124 13.74 5.76 -36.44
C ALA A 124 15.10 5.02 -36.47
N ASP A 125 15.18 3.99 -37.32
CA ASP A 125 16.43 3.31 -37.59
C ASP A 125 17.31 4.20 -38.50
N ASP A 126 18.53 4.54 -38.00
CA ASP A 126 19.55 5.32 -38.71
C ASP A 126 19.05 6.65 -39.33
N PRO A 127 18.59 7.59 -38.51
CA PRO A 127 18.08 8.87 -39.00
C PRO A 127 19.20 9.72 -39.61
N ALA A 128 18.91 10.40 -40.72
CA ALA A 128 19.88 11.25 -41.42
C ALA A 128 20.33 12.43 -40.54
N VAL A 129 21.62 12.77 -40.59
CA VAL A 129 22.17 13.94 -39.90
C VAL A 129 21.46 15.21 -40.40
N GLY A 130 20.98 16.05 -39.47
CA GLY A 130 20.19 17.24 -39.75
C GLY A 130 18.68 16.99 -39.74
N SER A 131 18.20 15.75 -39.57
CA SER A 131 16.75 15.47 -39.42
C SER A 131 16.29 15.66 -37.97
N ILE A 132 15.00 16.02 -37.80
CA ILE A 132 14.34 16.04 -36.50
C ILE A 132 13.65 14.68 -36.31
N VAL A 133 13.95 14.04 -35.18
CA VAL A 133 13.40 12.72 -34.79
C VAL A 133 12.58 12.88 -33.54
N THR A 134 11.39 12.26 -33.54
CA THR A 134 10.54 12.17 -32.34
C THR A 134 10.94 10.92 -31.57
N LEU A 135 11.29 11.07 -30.30
CA LEU A 135 11.56 9.95 -29.41
C LEU A 135 10.32 9.58 -28.59
N PRO A 136 10.11 8.28 -28.36
CA PRO A 136 9.09 7.83 -27.42
C PRO A 136 9.43 8.32 -26.00
N THR A 137 8.40 8.63 -25.24
CA THR A 137 8.54 9.11 -23.86
C THR A 137 9.00 7.98 -22.96
N GLU A 138 10.01 8.26 -22.13
CA GLU A 138 10.51 7.37 -21.07
C GLU A 138 10.33 8.04 -19.71
N VAL A 139 10.21 7.24 -18.65
CA VAL A 139 10.12 7.79 -17.27
C VAL A 139 11.43 8.45 -16.85
N GLY A 140 12.56 7.99 -17.38
CA GLY A 140 13.88 8.62 -17.24
C GLY A 140 14.47 8.64 -15.83
N THR A 141 13.71 8.27 -14.78
CA THR A 141 14.19 8.23 -13.40
C THR A 141 13.48 7.17 -12.55
N ASP A 142 14.26 6.32 -11.90
CA ASP A 142 13.73 5.28 -11.00
C ASP A 142 13.07 5.88 -9.75
N LEU A 143 13.38 7.11 -9.39
CA LEU A 143 12.77 7.79 -8.24
C LEU A 143 11.25 8.00 -8.44
N ALA A 144 10.79 8.19 -9.66
CA ALA A 144 9.37 8.31 -9.96
C ALA A 144 8.57 7.06 -9.60
N LEU A 145 9.19 5.87 -9.70
CA LEU A 145 8.58 4.60 -9.34
C LEU A 145 8.28 4.47 -7.84
N LEU A 146 9.01 5.20 -7.01
CA LEU A 146 8.81 5.17 -5.56
C LEU A 146 7.59 5.96 -5.10
N VAL A 147 7.05 6.84 -5.93
CA VAL A 147 5.94 7.72 -5.55
C VAL A 147 4.68 6.91 -5.22
N GLN A 148 4.31 5.95 -6.05
CA GLN A 148 3.12 5.12 -5.82
C GLN A 148 3.18 4.35 -4.50
N PRO A 149 4.23 3.56 -4.17
CA PRO A 149 4.33 2.84 -2.91
C PRO A 149 4.51 3.79 -1.71
N LEU A 150 5.17 4.93 -1.88
CA LEU A 150 5.33 5.92 -0.82
C LEU A 150 3.97 6.51 -0.42
N ILE A 151 3.18 6.98 -1.39
CA ILE A 151 1.84 7.53 -1.14
C ILE A 151 0.92 6.46 -0.55
N ALA A 152 0.92 5.24 -1.11
CA ALA A 152 0.12 4.15 -0.60
C ALA A 152 0.45 3.84 0.88
N SER A 153 1.74 3.76 1.21
CA SER A 153 2.21 3.51 2.58
C SER A 153 1.86 4.64 3.53
N LEU A 154 2.05 5.89 3.11
CA LEU A 154 1.73 7.07 3.90
C LEU A 154 0.23 7.15 4.21
N VAL A 155 -0.62 6.88 3.23
CA VAL A 155 -2.08 6.90 3.41
C VAL A 155 -2.52 5.82 4.39
N VAL A 156 -2.00 4.59 4.29
CA VAL A 156 -2.34 3.52 5.26
C VAL A 156 -1.86 3.89 6.65
N LEU A 157 -0.64 4.43 6.78
CA LEU A 157 -0.11 4.89 8.06
C LEU A 157 -0.99 5.97 8.68
N PHE A 158 -1.41 6.94 7.86
CA PHE A 158 -2.30 8.01 8.29
C PHE A 158 -3.68 7.48 8.73
N LEU A 159 -4.27 6.57 7.95
CA LEU A 159 -5.55 5.93 8.31
C LEU A 159 -5.42 5.07 9.58
N ALA A 160 -4.28 4.43 9.80
CA ALA A 160 -4.01 3.68 11.02
C ALA A 160 -3.87 4.61 12.23
N ALA A 161 -3.16 5.74 12.07
CA ALA A 161 -3.00 6.74 13.12
C ALA A 161 -4.33 7.42 13.53
N LEU A 162 -5.26 7.58 12.58
CA LEU A 162 -6.59 8.13 12.84
C LEU A 162 -7.59 7.08 13.37
N SER A 163 -7.21 5.80 13.39
CA SER A 163 -8.08 4.74 13.90
C SER A 163 -8.18 4.84 15.41
N THR A 164 -9.40 4.99 15.92
CA THR A 164 -9.68 5.01 17.37
C THR A 164 -9.73 3.62 18.00
N ALA A 165 -9.74 2.56 17.18
CA ALA A 165 -9.78 1.19 17.64
C ALA A 165 -8.35 0.66 17.84
N GLU A 166 -8.00 0.19 19.02
CA GLU A 166 -6.68 -0.39 19.36
C GLU A 166 -6.30 -1.59 18.47
N ASP A 167 -7.31 -2.31 17.98
CA ASP A 167 -7.17 -3.46 17.10
C ASP A 167 -7.34 -3.12 15.61
N LEU A 168 -7.36 -1.83 15.23
CA LEU A 168 -7.62 -1.34 13.85
C LEU A 168 -8.95 -1.85 13.26
N GLY A 169 -9.88 -2.27 14.12
CA GLY A 169 -11.17 -2.85 13.71
C GLY A 169 -11.07 -4.27 13.15
N THR A 170 -9.96 -4.97 13.42
CA THR A 170 -9.78 -6.38 13.03
C THR A 170 -10.46 -7.37 13.95
N GLY A 171 -10.74 -6.96 15.20
CA GLY A 171 -11.22 -7.83 16.27
C GLY A 171 -10.11 -8.72 16.88
N TYR A 172 -8.85 -8.49 16.50
CA TYR A 172 -7.70 -9.26 16.98
C TYR A 172 -6.68 -8.38 17.66
N LEU A 173 -6.03 -8.92 18.72
CA LEU A 173 -4.89 -8.28 19.38
C LEU A 173 -3.59 -8.81 18.80
N GLY A 174 -2.68 -7.90 18.44
CA GLY A 174 -1.35 -8.20 17.93
C GLY A 174 -1.26 -8.43 16.42
N PRO A 175 -0.04 -8.43 15.87
CA PRO A 175 0.23 -8.41 14.43
C PRO A 175 -0.16 -9.70 13.70
N PHE A 176 -0.36 -10.80 14.41
CA PHE A 176 -0.68 -12.11 13.85
C PHE A 176 -2.08 -12.63 14.26
N GLY A 177 -2.91 -11.78 14.87
CA GLY A 177 -4.33 -12.04 15.04
C GLY A 177 -4.70 -13.07 16.11
N HIS A 178 -4.36 -12.81 17.38
CA HIS A 178 -5.03 -13.51 18.47
C HIS A 178 -6.43 -12.94 18.68
N ALA A 179 -7.44 -13.81 18.82
CA ALA A 179 -8.80 -13.37 19.09
C ALA A 179 -8.84 -12.58 20.40
N ARG A 180 -9.49 -11.42 20.38
CA ARG A 180 -9.74 -10.65 21.60
C ARG A 180 -10.53 -11.53 22.56
N PRO A 181 -10.11 -11.72 23.83
CA PRO A 181 -10.95 -12.37 24.81
C PRO A 181 -12.29 -11.62 24.87
N THR A 182 -13.38 -12.31 24.62
CA THR A 182 -14.69 -11.72 24.85
C THR A 182 -14.77 -11.36 26.33
N PRO A 183 -15.04 -10.08 26.67
CA PRO A 183 -15.29 -9.73 28.05
C PRO A 183 -16.50 -10.56 28.49
N THR A 184 -16.31 -11.48 29.39
CA THR A 184 -17.38 -12.17 30.06
C THR A 184 -18.02 -11.17 31.03
N TRP A 185 -18.90 -10.34 30.52
CA TRP A 185 -19.76 -9.49 31.34
C TRP A 185 -20.63 -10.44 32.16
N GLY A 186 -20.23 -10.67 33.41
CA GLY A 186 -20.92 -11.62 34.30
C GLY A 186 -20.02 -12.54 35.09
N ALA A 187 -18.77 -12.75 34.68
CA ALA A 187 -17.74 -13.25 35.56
C ALA A 187 -17.18 -12.07 36.34
N VAL A 188 -17.95 -11.53 37.27
CA VAL A 188 -17.35 -10.86 38.42
C VAL A 188 -16.40 -11.94 39.00
N PRO A 189 -15.06 -11.74 39.06
CA PRO A 189 -14.25 -12.63 39.83
C PRO A 189 -14.92 -12.73 41.19
N ALA A 190 -15.24 -13.94 41.64
CA ALA A 190 -15.70 -14.09 42.99
C ALA A 190 -14.64 -13.39 43.83
N TYR A 191 -14.98 -12.21 44.32
CA TYR A 191 -14.18 -11.55 45.33
C TYR A 191 -14.25 -12.53 46.47
N ASP A 192 -13.17 -13.26 46.69
CA ASP A 192 -12.94 -14.02 47.92
C ASP A 192 -12.97 -12.95 49.00
N ASP A 193 -14.18 -12.64 49.45
CA ASP A 193 -14.40 -11.82 50.63
C ASP A 193 -13.89 -12.61 51.83
N PRO A 194 -12.69 -12.30 52.35
CA PRO A 194 -12.19 -12.98 53.53
C PRO A 194 -13.08 -12.71 54.77
N GLY A 195 -14.13 -11.95 54.61
CA GLY A 195 -15.14 -11.61 55.60
C GLY A 195 -16.52 -12.24 55.36
N ALA A 196 -16.70 -13.07 54.31
CA ALA A 196 -17.93 -13.85 54.16
C ALA A 196 -18.11 -14.71 55.41
N LEU A 197 -19.01 -14.25 56.28
CA LEU A 197 -19.37 -14.90 57.53
C LEU A 197 -19.84 -16.32 57.18
N ASP A 198 -18.98 -17.29 57.44
CA ASP A 198 -19.35 -18.70 57.45
C ASP A 198 -20.36 -18.86 58.58
N PRO A 199 -21.66 -19.06 58.32
CA PRO A 199 -22.65 -19.22 59.35
C PRO A 199 -22.41 -20.42 60.27
N ALA A 200 -21.46 -21.28 59.90
CA ALA A 200 -21.09 -22.45 60.68
C ALA A 200 -19.86 -22.21 61.60
N ARG A 201 -19.28 -21.00 61.61
CA ARG A 201 -18.13 -20.73 62.44
C ARG A 201 -18.61 -20.38 63.89
N PRO A 202 -18.30 -21.25 64.89
CA PRO A 202 -18.66 -20.95 66.28
C PRO A 202 -17.93 -19.70 66.76
N VAL A 203 -18.68 -18.71 67.22
CA VAL A 203 -18.18 -17.49 67.84
C VAL A 203 -17.50 -17.92 69.14
N HIS A 204 -16.15 -17.93 69.18
CA HIS A 204 -15.41 -18.04 70.42
C HIS A 204 -15.56 -16.72 71.21
N PRO A 205 -16.14 -16.75 72.42
CA PRO A 205 -16.17 -15.59 73.24
C PRO A 205 -14.75 -15.29 73.74
N GLU A 206 -14.24 -14.13 73.31
CA GLU A 206 -12.98 -13.62 73.88
C GLU A 206 -13.11 -13.48 75.38
N ALA A 207 -12.25 -14.20 76.08
CA ALA A 207 -12.09 -14.09 77.52
C ALA A 207 -11.56 -12.67 77.83
N ARG A 208 -12.46 -11.87 78.48
CA ARG A 208 -12.15 -10.56 79.05
C ARG A 208 -11.04 -10.76 80.07
N GLN A 209 -9.80 -10.49 79.75
CA GLN A 209 -8.73 -10.31 80.74
C GLN A 209 -8.77 -8.92 81.32
N THR A 210 -9.28 -8.87 82.55
CA THR A 210 -9.10 -7.76 83.48
C THR A 210 -7.68 -7.74 83.97
N ARG A 211 -6.91 -6.68 83.73
CA ARG A 211 -6.06 -6.00 84.73
C ARG A 211 -5.69 -4.59 84.26
#